data_fde86f42a1de946ad213e6e17268e3f6
#
_entry.id   fde86f42a1de946ad213e6e17268e3f6
#
_cell.length_a   1.000
_cell.length_b   1.000
_cell.length_c   1.000
_cell.angle_alpha   90.00
_cell.angle_beta   90.00
_cell.angle_gamma   90.00
#
_symmetry.space_group_name_H-M   'P 1'
#
loop_
_entity.id
_entity.type
_entity.pdbx_description
1 polymer ?
#
loop_
_entity_poly.entity_id
_entity_poly.type
_entity_poly.pdbx_seq_one_letter_code
_entity_poly.pdbx_strand_id
1 'polypeptide(L)'
;FNGNISAWNTSKVKNFIAVFDGAKSFNQDISNWDVSSGTRMNHFLRNNAVFNKDLSSWDVRKFRSEPKHFAPNLLTAGGVKPCWGLNGCASADLIPVLSSYSPNNFDVSHGSNLDLELNFNMAVELVSKKSNIILHKMSGSNLKKVATYNLLKSEKVSFSDDKTKITINIGP
;
A
#
# COMPACT_ATOMS: atom_id res chain seq x y z
N PHE A 1 16.71 26.93 10.30
CA PHE A 1 17.26 26.37 9.05
C PHE A 1 16.17 26.32 7.98
N ASN A 2 16.47 26.77 6.77
CA ASN A 2 15.62 26.65 5.58
C ASN A 2 16.47 26.59 4.28
N GLY A 3 17.66 26.01 4.34
CA GLY A 3 18.54 25.84 3.17
C GLY A 3 17.94 24.86 2.15
N ASN A 4 18.19 25.12 0.86
CA ASN A 4 17.78 24.20 -0.19
C ASN A 4 18.64 22.92 -0.17
N ILE A 5 17.98 21.81 0.05
CA ILE A 5 18.57 20.47 0.16
C ILE A 5 17.87 19.47 -0.78
N SER A 6 17.08 19.97 -1.74
CA SER A 6 16.32 19.13 -2.68
C SER A 6 17.21 18.20 -3.51
N ALA A 7 18.46 18.62 -3.79
CA ALA A 7 19.42 17.83 -4.57
C ALA A 7 20.21 16.80 -3.76
N TRP A 8 19.94 16.64 -2.46
CA TRP A 8 20.65 15.65 -1.67
C TRP A 8 20.31 14.23 -2.10
N ASN A 9 21.33 13.39 -2.24
CA ASN A 9 21.16 11.98 -2.48
C ASN A 9 20.88 11.25 -1.16
N THR A 10 19.64 10.91 -0.92
CA THR A 10 19.16 10.26 0.31
C THR A 10 18.96 8.74 0.16
N SER A 11 19.21 8.17 -1.02
CA SER A 11 18.90 6.77 -1.37
C SER A 11 19.53 5.73 -0.43
N LYS A 12 20.64 6.07 0.25
CA LYS A 12 21.33 5.18 1.20
C LYS A 12 21.04 5.50 2.67
N VAL A 13 20.23 6.51 2.95
CA VAL A 13 19.92 6.93 4.32
C VAL A 13 18.94 5.95 4.94
N LYS A 14 19.30 5.37 6.07
CA LYS A 14 18.45 4.41 6.81
C LYS A 14 17.77 5.05 8.01
N ASN A 15 18.30 6.14 8.54
CA ASN A 15 17.82 6.76 9.77
C ASN A 15 17.49 8.24 9.54
N PHE A 16 16.20 8.56 9.57
CA PHE A 16 15.66 9.90 9.43
C PHE A 16 15.05 10.43 10.74
N ILE A 17 15.44 9.85 11.90
CA ILE A 17 14.90 10.30 13.18
C ILE A 17 15.26 11.76 13.41
N ALA A 18 14.26 12.60 13.70
CA ALA A 18 14.39 13.98 14.14
C ALA A 18 15.21 14.91 13.21
N VAL A 19 15.30 14.59 11.91
CA VAL A 19 16.14 15.35 10.95
C VAL A 19 15.75 16.83 10.92
N PHE A 20 14.46 17.15 10.99
CA PHE A 20 13.94 18.51 11.02
C PHE A 20 13.14 18.81 12.29
N ASP A 21 13.40 18.10 13.39
CA ASP A 21 12.77 18.40 14.66
C ASP A 21 13.14 19.80 15.14
N GLY A 22 12.14 20.61 15.43
CA GLY A 22 12.34 22.00 15.85
C GLY A 22 12.86 22.95 14.75
N ALA A 23 12.95 22.51 13.50
CA ALA A 23 13.32 23.36 12.36
C ALA A 23 12.14 24.25 11.95
N LYS A 24 11.79 25.24 12.80
CA LYS A 24 10.56 26.06 12.71
C LYS A 24 10.38 26.82 11.40
N SER A 25 11.46 27.06 10.64
CA SER A 25 11.43 27.80 9.36
C SER A 25 11.61 26.86 8.15
N PHE A 26 11.81 25.56 8.35
CA PHE A 26 12.07 24.64 7.24
C PHE A 26 10.81 24.36 6.43
N ASN A 27 10.84 24.77 5.15
CA ASN A 27 9.77 24.53 4.18
C ASN A 27 10.30 24.30 2.75
N GLN A 28 11.48 23.69 2.61
CA GLN A 28 12.03 23.34 1.29
C GLN A 28 11.36 22.12 0.74
N ASP A 29 11.27 22.04 -0.59
CA ASP A 29 10.73 20.87 -1.26
C ASP A 29 11.70 19.70 -1.19
N ILE A 30 11.27 18.62 -0.56
CA ILE A 30 11.97 17.35 -0.40
C ILE A 30 11.16 16.16 -0.93
N SER A 31 10.13 16.43 -1.75
CA SER A 31 9.25 15.39 -2.33
C SER A 31 10.01 14.37 -3.18
N ASN A 32 11.11 14.79 -3.80
CA ASN A 32 11.99 13.95 -4.63
C ASN A 32 13.07 13.19 -3.86
N TRP A 33 13.10 13.28 -2.52
CA TRP A 33 14.02 12.46 -1.74
C TRP A 33 13.67 10.98 -1.85
N ASP A 34 14.66 10.15 -2.13
CA ASP A 34 14.52 8.70 -2.03
C ASP A 34 14.63 8.26 -0.56
N VAL A 35 13.51 7.90 0.03
CA VAL A 35 13.43 7.43 1.42
C VAL A 35 13.21 5.91 1.51
N SER A 36 13.26 5.19 0.40
CA SER A 36 12.97 3.76 0.30
C SER A 36 13.91 2.87 1.14
N SER A 37 15.13 3.35 1.43
CA SER A 37 16.08 2.67 2.35
C SER A 37 15.81 2.95 3.81
N GLY A 38 14.93 3.91 4.12
CA GLY A 38 14.60 4.33 5.49
C GLY A 38 14.00 3.21 6.33
N THR A 39 14.43 3.12 7.58
CA THR A 39 13.89 2.18 8.57
C THR A 39 13.44 2.88 9.85
N ARG A 40 13.79 4.13 10.05
CA ARG A 40 13.46 4.95 11.21
C ARG A 40 13.16 6.37 10.78
N MET A 41 12.02 6.94 11.21
CA MET A 41 11.58 8.28 10.82
C MET A 41 10.75 8.98 11.91
N ASN A 42 10.89 8.55 13.16
CA ASN A 42 10.19 9.17 14.28
C ASN A 42 10.62 10.64 14.43
N HIS A 43 9.68 11.52 14.75
CA HIS A 43 9.94 12.94 15.01
C HIS A 43 10.52 13.72 13.82
N PHE A 44 10.36 13.25 12.59
CA PHE A 44 11.03 13.81 11.41
C PHE A 44 10.80 15.33 11.26
N LEU A 45 9.56 15.79 11.34
CA LEU A 45 9.15 17.21 11.29
C LEU A 45 8.44 17.65 12.60
N ARG A 46 8.77 17.02 13.72
CA ARG A 46 8.20 17.41 15.00
C ARG A 46 8.55 18.87 15.29
N ASN A 47 7.61 19.63 15.88
CA ASN A 47 7.76 21.05 16.20
C ASN A 47 8.03 21.96 14.98
N ASN A 48 7.77 21.51 13.76
CA ASN A 48 7.70 22.32 12.56
C ASN A 48 6.23 22.62 12.25
N ALA A 49 5.85 23.88 12.17
CA ALA A 49 4.47 24.33 11.91
C ALA A 49 4.26 24.92 10.51
N VAL A 50 5.34 25.04 9.72
CA VAL A 50 5.27 25.73 8.41
C VAL A 50 5.45 24.80 7.22
N PHE A 51 5.93 23.58 7.43
CA PHE A 51 6.17 22.64 6.34
C PHE A 51 4.85 22.20 5.71
N ASN A 52 4.69 22.48 4.41
CA ASN A 52 3.45 22.26 3.67
C ASN A 52 3.66 21.58 2.31
N LYS A 53 4.77 20.84 2.14
CA LYS A 53 5.03 20.16 0.87
C LYS A 53 4.29 18.82 0.79
N ASP A 54 4.09 18.38 -0.43
CA ASP A 54 3.50 17.08 -0.74
C ASP A 54 4.57 15.97 -0.66
N LEU A 55 4.39 15.04 0.25
CA LEU A 55 5.26 13.89 0.45
C LEU A 55 4.59 12.56 0.03
N SER A 56 3.46 12.63 -0.68
CA SER A 56 2.70 11.44 -1.10
C SER A 56 3.49 10.49 -2.01
N SER A 57 4.46 11.04 -2.75
CA SER A 57 5.35 10.29 -3.64
C SER A 57 6.41 9.45 -2.93
N TRP A 58 6.59 9.63 -1.61
CA TRP A 58 7.63 8.90 -0.88
C TRP A 58 7.34 7.41 -0.77
N ASP A 59 8.29 6.56 -1.16
CA ASP A 59 8.22 5.11 -0.92
C ASP A 59 8.49 4.78 0.55
N VAL A 60 7.43 4.64 1.31
CA VAL A 60 7.46 4.32 2.74
C VAL A 60 6.92 2.91 3.06
N ARG A 61 6.91 2.01 2.07
CA ARG A 61 6.37 0.64 2.20
C ARG A 61 7.02 -0.19 3.29
N LYS A 62 8.26 0.14 3.68
CA LYS A 62 8.94 -0.51 4.81
C LYS A 62 8.36 -0.16 6.17
N PHE A 63 7.57 0.89 6.26
CA PHE A 63 6.91 1.29 7.50
C PHE A 63 5.49 0.72 7.55
N ARG A 64 5.18 -0.08 8.55
CA ARG A 64 3.84 -0.67 8.74
C ARG A 64 2.77 0.33 9.14
N SER A 65 3.18 1.47 9.69
CA SER A 65 2.32 2.55 10.15
C SER A 65 3.11 3.85 10.21
N GLU A 66 2.41 4.98 10.32
CA GLU A 66 3.06 6.28 10.49
C GLU A 66 4.02 6.26 11.70
N PRO A 67 5.30 6.66 11.52
CA PRO A 67 6.24 6.79 12.63
C PRO A 67 5.80 7.83 13.66
N LYS A 68 6.08 7.57 14.94
CA LYS A 68 5.64 8.43 16.04
C LYS A 68 6.08 9.88 15.81
N HIS A 69 5.11 10.81 15.84
CA HIS A 69 5.33 12.26 15.64
C HIS A 69 6.09 12.59 14.34
N PHE A 70 5.86 11.86 13.27
CA PHE A 70 6.51 12.07 11.99
C PHE A 70 6.40 13.54 11.53
N ALA A 71 5.19 14.02 11.32
CA ALA A 71 4.90 15.38 10.87
C ALA A 71 3.53 15.82 11.39
N PRO A 72 3.38 16.13 12.69
CA PRO A 72 2.07 16.34 13.31
C PRO A 72 1.30 17.52 12.73
N ASN A 73 2.00 18.56 12.24
CA ASN A 73 1.38 19.77 11.72
C ASN A 73 1.26 19.79 10.17
N LEU A 74 1.74 18.78 9.47
CA LEU A 74 1.84 18.79 8.01
C LEU A 74 0.48 19.03 7.34
N LEU A 75 -0.55 18.30 7.75
CA LEU A 75 -1.90 18.43 7.16
C LEU A 75 -2.53 19.78 7.46
N THR A 76 -2.37 20.29 8.68
CA THR A 76 -2.90 21.62 9.07
C THR A 76 -2.17 22.76 8.38
N ALA A 77 -0.92 22.58 7.98
CA ALA A 77 -0.16 23.51 7.18
C ALA A 77 -0.46 23.42 5.67
N GLY A 78 -1.33 22.50 5.24
CA GLY A 78 -1.71 22.30 3.83
C GLY A 78 -0.82 21.36 3.04
N GLY A 79 0.04 20.60 3.71
CA GLY A 79 0.87 19.57 3.07
C GLY A 79 0.19 18.21 3.01
N VAL A 80 0.83 17.26 2.34
CA VAL A 80 0.33 15.88 2.17
C VAL A 80 1.34 14.90 2.77
N LYS A 81 0.85 13.95 3.56
CA LYS A 81 1.69 12.90 4.16
C LYS A 81 1.97 11.78 3.16
N PRO A 82 3.10 11.06 3.34
CA PRO A 82 3.30 9.78 2.69
C PRO A 82 2.23 8.77 3.09
N CYS A 83 2.09 7.78 2.27
CA CYS A 83 1.15 6.70 2.44
C CYS A 83 1.74 5.60 3.34
N TRP A 84 1.38 5.61 4.62
CA TRP A 84 1.92 4.69 5.62
C TRP A 84 1.14 3.39 5.71
N GLY A 85 1.87 2.27 5.63
CA GLY A 85 1.28 0.94 5.74
C GLY A 85 0.32 0.61 4.60
N LEU A 86 -0.37 -0.53 4.73
CA LEU A 86 -1.29 -1.00 3.69
C LEU A 86 -2.68 -0.36 3.76
N ASN A 87 -3.01 0.35 4.85
CA ASN A 87 -4.35 0.87 5.12
C ASN A 87 -4.43 2.41 5.12
N GLY A 88 -3.32 3.11 4.91
CA GLY A 88 -3.26 4.57 5.02
C GLY A 88 -3.36 5.32 3.69
N CYS A 89 -3.41 4.62 2.58
CA CYS A 89 -3.31 5.21 1.27
C CYS A 89 -4.68 5.54 0.68
N ALA A 90 -5.04 6.80 0.68
CA ALA A 90 -6.17 7.30 -0.10
C ALA A 90 -5.83 7.57 -1.57
N SER A 91 -4.58 7.32 -2.02
CA SER A 91 -4.20 7.43 -3.42
C SER A 91 -4.53 6.12 -4.13
N ALA A 92 -5.44 6.20 -5.09
CA ALA A 92 -5.84 5.06 -5.92
C ALA A 92 -4.64 4.38 -6.64
N ASP A 93 -3.53 5.11 -6.79
CA ASP A 93 -2.35 4.65 -7.52
C ASP A 93 -1.43 3.71 -6.70
N LEU A 94 -1.60 3.65 -5.36
CA LEU A 94 -0.77 2.84 -4.45
C LEU A 94 -1.52 1.66 -3.83
N ILE A 95 -2.81 1.52 -4.12
CA ILE A 95 -3.62 0.36 -3.73
C ILE A 95 -3.70 -0.57 -4.93
N PRO A 96 -3.38 -1.86 -4.80
CA PRO A 96 -3.64 -2.82 -5.87
C PRO A 96 -5.11 -2.78 -6.23
N VAL A 97 -5.44 -2.30 -7.42
CA VAL A 97 -6.80 -2.28 -7.94
C VAL A 97 -6.97 -3.51 -8.81
N LEU A 98 -8.06 -4.25 -8.58
CA LEU A 98 -8.45 -5.34 -9.46
C LEU A 98 -8.78 -4.75 -10.83
N SER A 99 -7.88 -4.96 -11.79
CA SER A 99 -8.01 -4.42 -13.15
C SER A 99 -8.93 -5.26 -14.03
N SER A 100 -8.89 -6.57 -13.83
CA SER A 100 -9.75 -7.53 -14.52
C SER A 100 -9.84 -8.84 -13.77
N TYR A 101 -10.85 -9.63 -14.09
CA TYR A 101 -10.98 -11.01 -13.61
C TYR A 101 -11.58 -11.88 -14.72
N SER A 102 -11.25 -13.15 -14.68
CA SER A 102 -11.74 -14.16 -15.62
C SER A 102 -12.10 -15.43 -14.85
N PRO A 103 -13.20 -16.11 -15.18
CA PRO A 103 -14.23 -15.70 -16.15
C PRO A 103 -15.14 -14.59 -15.61
N ASN A 104 -15.65 -13.75 -16.50
CA ASN A 104 -16.54 -12.63 -16.16
C ASN A 104 -17.93 -13.10 -15.65
N ASN A 105 -18.36 -14.29 -16.06
CA ASN A 105 -19.58 -14.93 -15.58
C ASN A 105 -19.23 -16.31 -15.02
N PHE A 106 -19.50 -16.49 -13.74
CA PHE A 106 -19.13 -17.67 -12.98
C PHE A 106 -20.35 -18.57 -12.82
N ASP A 107 -20.51 -19.58 -13.67
CA ASP A 107 -21.47 -20.66 -13.47
C ASP A 107 -20.77 -21.94 -12.99
N VAL A 108 -20.85 -22.20 -11.70
CA VAL A 108 -20.28 -23.40 -11.07
C VAL A 108 -21.10 -24.67 -11.29
N SER A 109 -22.16 -24.63 -12.14
CA SER A 109 -23.08 -25.75 -12.33
C SER A 109 -22.53 -26.89 -13.18
N HIS A 110 -21.36 -26.73 -13.81
CA HIS A 110 -20.86 -27.66 -14.85
C HIS A 110 -19.59 -28.41 -14.50
N GLY A 111 -19.23 -28.61 -13.26
CA GLY A 111 -18.19 -29.61 -12.86
C GLY A 111 -16.83 -29.54 -13.58
N SER A 112 -16.53 -28.43 -14.26
CA SER A 112 -15.25 -28.22 -14.94
C SER A 112 -14.26 -27.56 -13.99
N ASN A 113 -12.98 -27.99 -14.08
CA ASN A 113 -11.88 -27.25 -13.46
C ASN A 113 -11.87 -25.83 -14.00
N LEU A 114 -12.28 -24.89 -13.18
CA LEU A 114 -12.30 -23.47 -13.52
C LEU A 114 -11.24 -22.75 -12.69
N ASP A 115 -10.42 -21.98 -13.36
CA ASP A 115 -9.48 -21.08 -12.72
C ASP A 115 -10.10 -19.69 -12.65
N LEU A 116 -10.17 -19.13 -11.43
CA LEU A 116 -10.47 -17.72 -11.25
C LEU A 116 -9.17 -16.92 -11.30
N GLU A 117 -9.01 -16.11 -12.32
CA GLU A 117 -7.88 -15.20 -12.45
C GLU A 117 -8.28 -13.81 -11.98
N LEU A 118 -7.48 -13.24 -11.08
CA LEU A 118 -7.60 -11.86 -10.58
C LEU A 118 -6.36 -11.09 -11.02
N ASN A 119 -6.53 -10.11 -11.88
CA ASN A 119 -5.44 -9.28 -12.36
C ASN A 119 -5.47 -7.91 -11.66
N PHE A 120 -4.30 -7.43 -11.26
CA PHE A 120 -4.13 -6.17 -10.55
C PHE A 120 -3.27 -5.21 -11.36
N ASN A 121 -3.47 -3.91 -11.18
CA ASN A 121 -2.68 -2.86 -11.84
C ASN A 121 -1.25 -2.75 -11.32
N MET A 122 -0.91 -3.47 -10.26
CA MET A 122 0.42 -3.50 -9.63
C MET A 122 0.63 -4.81 -8.89
N ALA A 123 1.88 -5.11 -8.52
CA ALA A 123 2.22 -6.29 -7.74
C ALA A 123 1.49 -6.30 -6.39
N VAL A 124 0.93 -7.46 -6.03
CA VAL A 124 0.25 -7.68 -4.74
C VAL A 124 1.12 -8.50 -3.81
N GLU A 125 1.18 -8.09 -2.55
CA GLU A 125 1.86 -8.83 -1.49
C GLU A 125 0.89 -9.17 -0.37
N LEU A 126 0.90 -10.43 0.04
CA LEU A 126 0.05 -10.90 1.13
C LEU A 126 0.76 -10.69 2.47
N VAL A 127 0.29 -9.73 3.24
CA VAL A 127 0.91 -9.32 4.52
C VAL A 127 0.27 -9.95 5.76
N SER A 128 -0.80 -10.72 5.62
CA SER A 128 -1.53 -11.28 6.76
C SER A 128 -1.87 -12.76 6.57
N LYS A 129 -1.66 -13.55 7.63
CA LYS A 129 -2.09 -14.96 7.70
C LYS A 129 -3.62 -15.15 7.59
N LYS A 130 -4.40 -14.07 7.59
CA LYS A 130 -5.87 -14.06 7.47
C LYS A 130 -6.34 -13.58 6.10
N SER A 131 -5.47 -13.49 5.10
CA SER A 131 -5.86 -13.10 3.75
C SER A 131 -6.70 -14.22 3.11
N ASN A 132 -7.99 -14.01 3.03
CA ASN A 132 -8.93 -14.95 2.44
C ASN A 132 -9.70 -14.29 1.29
N ILE A 133 -9.92 -15.04 0.22
CA ILE A 133 -10.94 -14.74 -0.78
C ILE A 133 -12.19 -15.54 -0.43
N ILE A 134 -13.35 -14.87 -0.37
CA ILE A 134 -14.62 -15.48 -0.09
C ILE A 134 -15.46 -15.41 -1.37
N LEU A 135 -15.83 -16.56 -1.90
CA LEU A 135 -16.75 -16.64 -3.02
C LEU A 135 -18.20 -16.68 -2.53
N HIS A 136 -19.03 -15.87 -3.16
CA HIS A 136 -20.46 -15.82 -2.90
C HIS A 136 -21.23 -16.17 -4.19
N LYS A 137 -22.32 -16.94 -4.06
CA LYS A 137 -23.29 -17.15 -5.13
C LYS A 137 -24.47 -16.22 -4.90
N MET A 138 -24.93 -15.57 -5.96
CA MET A 138 -26.21 -14.84 -5.93
C MET A 138 -27.36 -15.82 -5.95
N SER A 139 -28.32 -15.64 -5.04
CA SER A 139 -29.61 -16.38 -5.02
C SER A 139 -30.70 -15.32 -4.85
N GLY A 140 -31.28 -14.89 -5.97
CA GLY A 140 -32.12 -13.70 -6.01
C GLY A 140 -31.33 -12.45 -5.60
N SER A 141 -31.85 -11.69 -4.64
CA SER A 141 -31.13 -10.51 -4.07
C SER A 141 -30.18 -10.87 -2.93
N ASN A 142 -30.03 -12.13 -2.56
CA ASN A 142 -29.22 -12.57 -1.43
C ASN A 142 -27.86 -13.15 -1.88
N LEU A 143 -26.78 -12.81 -1.14
CA LEU A 143 -25.47 -13.40 -1.30
C LEU A 143 -25.32 -14.59 -0.36
N LYS A 144 -25.10 -15.79 -0.90
CA LYS A 144 -24.78 -16.98 -0.12
C LYS A 144 -23.30 -17.32 -0.28
N LYS A 145 -22.57 -17.40 0.83
CA LYS A 145 -21.18 -17.83 0.83
C LYS A 145 -21.08 -19.28 0.35
N VAL A 146 -20.25 -19.55 -0.65
CA VAL A 146 -20.02 -20.90 -1.22
C VAL A 146 -18.63 -21.44 -0.90
N ALA A 147 -17.59 -20.60 -0.88
CA ALA A 147 -16.22 -21.05 -0.59
C ALA A 147 -15.39 -19.96 0.07
N THR A 148 -14.33 -20.38 0.75
CA THR A 148 -13.28 -19.49 1.30
C THR A 148 -11.94 -20.10 0.97
N TYR A 149 -11.07 -19.32 0.30
CA TYR A 149 -9.70 -19.70 -0.03
C TYR A 149 -8.75 -18.86 0.79
N ASN A 150 -7.86 -19.51 1.54
CA ASN A 150 -6.78 -18.82 2.23
C ASN A 150 -5.63 -18.62 1.25
N LEU A 151 -5.33 -17.38 0.92
CA LEU A 151 -4.33 -17.02 -0.11
C LEU A 151 -2.90 -17.46 0.22
N LEU A 152 -2.59 -17.73 1.49
CA LEU A 152 -1.24 -18.13 1.93
C LEU A 152 -1.08 -19.62 2.15
N LYS A 153 -2.18 -20.37 2.26
CA LYS A 153 -2.14 -21.78 2.67
C LYS A 153 -2.81 -22.73 1.69
N SER A 154 -3.51 -22.22 0.70
CA SER A 154 -4.24 -23.06 -0.24
C SER A 154 -3.33 -23.45 -1.41
N GLU A 155 -3.14 -24.73 -1.63
CA GLU A 155 -2.47 -25.27 -2.83
C GLU A 155 -3.21 -24.93 -4.12
N LYS A 156 -4.46 -24.50 -4.00
CA LYS A 156 -5.32 -24.03 -5.12
C LYS A 156 -5.05 -22.57 -5.51
N VAL A 157 -4.13 -21.87 -4.86
CA VAL A 157 -3.82 -20.46 -5.11
C VAL A 157 -2.39 -20.33 -5.58
N SER A 158 -2.20 -19.72 -6.73
CA SER A 158 -0.88 -19.39 -7.30
C SER A 158 -0.77 -17.92 -7.67
N PHE A 159 0.45 -17.46 -7.79
CA PHE A 159 0.78 -16.08 -8.18
C PHE A 159 1.63 -16.10 -9.45
N SER A 160 1.45 -15.12 -10.32
CA SER A 160 2.41 -14.85 -11.40
C SER A 160 3.76 -14.40 -10.83
N ASP A 161 4.85 -14.55 -11.61
CA ASP A 161 6.21 -14.18 -11.19
C ASP A 161 6.31 -12.70 -10.81
N ASP A 162 5.63 -11.82 -11.52
CA ASP A 162 5.54 -10.38 -11.26
C ASP A 162 4.54 -10.01 -10.17
N LYS A 163 3.81 -11.01 -9.62
CA LYS A 163 2.78 -10.85 -8.57
C LYS A 163 1.61 -9.92 -8.95
N THR A 164 1.41 -9.68 -10.22
CA THR A 164 0.25 -8.87 -10.68
C THR A 164 -1.00 -9.72 -10.90
N LYS A 165 -0.88 -11.04 -10.88
CA LYS A 165 -2.00 -11.96 -11.07
C LYS A 165 -2.07 -13.00 -9.95
N ILE A 166 -3.28 -13.26 -9.46
CA ILE A 166 -3.62 -14.37 -8.58
C ILE A 166 -4.52 -15.33 -9.35
N THR A 167 -4.16 -16.60 -9.39
CA THR A 167 -4.98 -17.66 -9.96
C THR A 167 -5.47 -18.57 -8.84
N ILE A 168 -6.79 -18.84 -8.82
CA ILE A 168 -7.44 -19.71 -7.84
C ILE A 168 -8.09 -20.86 -8.61
N ASN A 169 -7.59 -22.07 -8.45
CA ASN A 169 -8.22 -23.26 -9.02
C ASN A 169 -9.48 -23.61 -8.21
N ILE A 170 -10.63 -23.49 -8.86
CA ILE A 170 -11.95 -23.76 -8.26
C ILE A 170 -12.45 -25.14 -8.72
N GLY A 171 -11.57 -26.06 -8.95
CA GLY A 171 -11.94 -27.42 -9.31
C GLY A 171 -12.80 -28.11 -8.24
N PRO A 172 -13.49 -29.19 -8.62
CA PRO A 172 -14.37 -29.96 -7.74
C PRO A 172 -13.71 -30.39 -6.45
#